data_6dbce18dbb09e4dca797b975855f9a94
#
_entry.id   6dbce18dbb09e4dca797b975855f9a94
#
_cell.length_a   1.000
_cell.length_b   1.000
_cell.length_c   1.000
_cell.angle_alpha   90.00
_cell.angle_beta   90.00
_cell.angle_gamma   90.00
#
_symmetry.space_group_name_H-M   'P 1'
#
loop_
_entity.id
_entity.type
_entity.pdbx_description
1 polymer ?
#
loop_
_entity_poly.entity_id
_entity_poly.type
_entity_poly.pdbx_seq_one_letter_code
_entity_poly.pdbx_strand_id
1 'polypeptide(L)'
;MTDHEAKWDKLLQINTVGRDDKNADEYSYPYEPTPYCVLERLEESGLIRRDDVVLDYGCGKGRVDFFLSRQCGAKTIGIEYDQRIYRSALENQQTGRSRAEFVLARAESYDVPTDVNRCYFFNPFSVEILHKVMARILESYYANPREIFLLFYYPSEEYISYLMTVDELEFYDEIECDDLFTGDPRERILIFSLPQNLFVGDGALDVPFENVLNLSKAE
;
A
#
# COMPACT_ATOMS: atom_id res chain seq x y z
N MET A 1 -22.11 -11.73 -3.36
CA MET A 1 -21.71 -10.60 -2.49
C MET A 1 -22.15 -10.95 -1.10
N THR A 2 -21.26 -10.96 -0.13
CA THR A 2 -21.66 -11.21 1.25
C THR A 2 -22.42 -10.00 1.80
N ASP A 3 -23.40 -10.22 2.69
CA ASP A 3 -24.15 -9.14 3.36
C ASP A 3 -23.18 -8.14 4.09
N HIS A 4 -22.03 -8.64 4.53
CA HIS A 4 -20.97 -7.88 5.20
C HIS A 4 -20.35 -6.79 4.31
N GLU A 5 -19.97 -7.12 3.08
CA GLU A 5 -19.39 -6.17 2.11
C GLU A 5 -20.36 -5.01 1.80
N ALA A 6 -21.63 -5.35 1.57
CA ALA A 6 -22.67 -4.36 1.28
C ALA A 6 -22.99 -3.46 2.49
N LYS A 7 -22.90 -4.00 3.72
CA LYS A 7 -23.08 -3.20 4.94
C LYS A 7 -22.00 -2.15 5.11
N TRP A 8 -20.74 -2.53 4.88
CA TRP A 8 -19.63 -1.60 4.98
C TRP A 8 -19.69 -0.51 3.91
N ASP A 9 -19.90 -0.86 2.63
CA ASP A 9 -20.05 0.13 1.57
C ASP A 9 -21.18 1.13 1.89
N LYS A 10 -22.32 0.64 2.42
CA LYS A 10 -23.43 1.49 2.86
C LYS A 10 -23.03 2.39 4.04
N LEU A 11 -22.32 1.87 5.04
CA LEU A 11 -21.85 2.63 6.21
C LEU A 11 -20.89 3.75 5.82
N LEU A 12 -19.99 3.46 4.89
CA LEU A 12 -19.02 4.40 4.36
C LEU A 12 -19.61 5.33 3.30
N GLN A 13 -20.83 5.06 2.80
CA GLN A 13 -21.50 5.80 1.72
C GLN A 13 -20.72 5.76 0.40
N ILE A 14 -20.13 4.61 0.07
CA ILE A 14 -19.34 4.37 -1.13
C ILE A 14 -19.85 3.15 -1.89
N ASN A 15 -19.33 2.95 -3.10
CA ASN A 15 -19.60 1.77 -3.92
C ASN A 15 -18.28 1.22 -4.47
N THR A 16 -17.75 0.21 -3.78
CA THR A 16 -16.45 -0.39 -4.13
C THR A 16 -16.56 -1.82 -4.64
N VAL A 17 -17.76 -2.37 -4.63
CA VAL A 17 -18.01 -3.76 -4.98
C VAL A 17 -17.75 -4.05 -6.45
N GLY A 18 -17.34 -5.29 -6.71
CA GLY A 18 -17.15 -5.88 -8.04
C GLY A 18 -15.68 -5.87 -8.47
N ARG A 19 -15.33 -6.87 -9.29
CA ARG A 19 -14.04 -7.01 -9.96
C ARG A 19 -14.11 -6.32 -11.32
N ASP A 20 -13.02 -5.72 -11.78
CA ASP A 20 -12.91 -5.11 -13.11
C ASP A 20 -11.60 -5.51 -13.76
N ASP A 21 -11.70 -6.26 -14.88
CA ASP A 21 -10.57 -6.82 -15.61
C ASP A 21 -10.26 -6.04 -16.91
N LYS A 22 -11.00 -4.96 -17.21
CA LYS A 22 -11.02 -4.35 -18.56
C LYS A 22 -9.68 -3.78 -19.02
N ASN A 23 -8.88 -3.27 -18.08
CA ASN A 23 -7.58 -2.64 -18.36
C ASN A 23 -6.43 -3.38 -17.67
N ALA A 24 -6.66 -4.62 -17.23
CA ALA A 24 -5.59 -5.47 -16.74
C ALA A 24 -4.66 -5.86 -17.89
N ASP A 25 -3.36 -5.80 -17.64
CA ASP A 25 -2.32 -6.18 -18.60
C ASP A 25 -1.22 -7.03 -17.89
N GLU A 26 -0.10 -7.26 -18.56
CA GLU A 26 1.03 -8.01 -18.01
C GLU A 26 1.65 -7.35 -16.77
N TYR A 27 1.51 -6.02 -16.62
CA TYR A 27 2.14 -5.23 -15.56
C TYR A 27 1.16 -4.70 -14.51
N SER A 28 -0.14 -4.69 -14.81
CA SER A 28 -1.18 -4.11 -13.96
C SER A 28 -2.32 -5.10 -13.78
N TYR A 29 -2.56 -5.49 -12.55
CA TYR A 29 -3.55 -6.53 -12.25
C TYR A 29 -4.98 -5.99 -12.21
N PRO A 30 -5.99 -6.87 -12.34
CA PRO A 30 -7.39 -6.48 -12.27
C PRO A 30 -7.74 -5.80 -10.95
N TYR A 31 -8.66 -4.83 -11.00
CA TYR A 31 -9.23 -4.29 -9.78
C TYR A 31 -9.99 -5.37 -9.01
N GLU A 32 -9.58 -5.61 -7.79
CA GLU A 32 -10.24 -6.43 -6.79
C GLU A 32 -10.14 -5.74 -5.42
N PRO A 33 -11.28 -5.47 -4.76
CA PRO A 33 -11.23 -4.76 -3.49
C PRO A 33 -10.80 -5.69 -2.35
N THR A 34 -9.93 -5.22 -1.46
CA THR A 34 -9.60 -5.93 -0.22
C THR A 34 -10.88 -6.23 0.56
N PRO A 35 -11.10 -7.48 1.02
CA PRO A 35 -12.26 -7.82 1.83
C PRO A 35 -12.31 -7.01 3.14
N TYR A 36 -13.50 -6.57 3.54
CA TYR A 36 -13.61 -5.76 4.78
C TYR A 36 -13.19 -6.52 6.03
N CYS A 37 -13.38 -7.83 6.10
CA CYS A 37 -12.91 -8.64 7.24
C CYS A 37 -11.38 -8.60 7.40
N VAL A 38 -10.63 -8.47 6.29
CA VAL A 38 -9.17 -8.27 6.33
C VAL A 38 -8.83 -6.88 6.83
N LEU A 39 -9.57 -5.86 6.37
CA LEU A 39 -9.37 -4.48 6.83
C LEU A 39 -9.72 -4.30 8.33
N GLU A 40 -10.75 -4.99 8.81
CA GLU A 40 -11.10 -5.04 10.24
C GLU A 40 -9.96 -5.65 11.06
N ARG A 41 -9.37 -6.75 10.58
CA ARG A 41 -8.22 -7.38 11.24
C ARG A 41 -6.97 -6.48 11.23
N LEU A 42 -6.75 -5.76 10.13
CA LEU A 42 -5.69 -4.77 10.05
C LEU A 42 -5.91 -3.61 11.05
N GLU A 43 -7.13 -3.13 11.17
CA GLU A 43 -7.49 -2.09 12.15
C GLU A 43 -7.29 -2.58 13.59
N GLU A 44 -7.74 -3.79 13.92
CA GLU A 44 -7.59 -4.42 15.24
C GLU A 44 -6.12 -4.62 15.64
N SER A 45 -5.20 -4.77 14.69
CA SER A 45 -3.75 -4.89 14.96
C SER A 45 -3.13 -3.63 15.58
N GLY A 46 -3.77 -2.47 15.41
CA GLY A 46 -3.28 -1.18 15.89
C GLY A 46 -2.03 -0.65 15.16
N LEU A 47 -1.65 -1.24 14.03
CA LEU A 47 -0.51 -0.81 13.19
C LEU A 47 -0.75 0.52 12.48
N ILE A 48 -2.02 0.86 12.27
CA ILE A 48 -2.41 2.13 11.65
C ILE A 48 -3.14 2.99 12.66
N ARG A 49 -2.65 4.20 12.86
CA ARG A 49 -3.12 5.12 13.88
C ARG A 49 -3.54 6.46 13.28
N ARG A 50 -4.18 7.28 14.09
CA ARG A 50 -4.74 8.58 13.69
C ARG A 50 -3.73 9.55 13.05
N ASP A 51 -2.49 9.52 13.52
CA ASP A 51 -1.43 10.43 13.09
C ASP A 51 -0.61 9.86 11.91
N ASP A 52 -0.98 8.66 11.44
CA ASP A 52 -0.34 8.06 10.28
C ASP A 52 -0.86 8.63 8.97
N VAL A 53 0.02 8.63 7.96
CA VAL A 53 -0.27 8.92 6.57
C VAL A 53 -0.09 7.65 5.76
N VAL A 54 -1.19 7.10 5.28
CA VAL A 54 -1.22 5.86 4.50
C VAL A 54 -1.18 6.19 3.01
N LEU A 55 -0.30 5.53 2.27
CA LEU A 55 -0.26 5.54 0.82
C LEU A 55 -0.75 4.19 0.31
N ASP A 56 -1.89 4.16 -0.39
CA ASP A 56 -2.50 2.96 -0.97
C ASP A 56 -2.15 2.87 -2.46
N TYR A 57 -1.34 1.87 -2.81
CA TYR A 57 -0.88 1.64 -4.17
C TYR A 57 -1.87 0.77 -4.95
N GLY A 58 -2.47 1.33 -6.00
CA GLY A 58 -3.56 0.69 -6.72
C GLY A 58 -4.86 0.73 -5.95
N CYS A 59 -5.21 1.89 -5.43
CA CYS A 59 -6.34 2.09 -4.52
C CYS A 59 -7.70 1.71 -5.13
N GLY A 60 -7.76 1.54 -6.44
CA GLY A 60 -8.98 1.19 -7.14
C GLY A 60 -10.08 2.23 -6.90
N LYS A 61 -11.20 1.80 -6.34
CA LYS A 61 -12.33 2.68 -5.98
C LYS A 61 -12.20 3.28 -4.58
N GLY A 62 -11.05 3.11 -3.90
CA GLY A 62 -10.71 3.73 -2.63
C GLY A 62 -11.19 2.99 -1.37
N ARG A 63 -11.54 1.69 -1.43
CA ARG A 63 -12.09 0.97 -0.27
C ARG A 63 -11.19 1.05 0.96
N VAL A 64 -9.91 0.76 0.80
CA VAL A 64 -8.90 0.78 1.87
C VAL A 64 -8.80 2.19 2.46
N ASP A 65 -8.71 3.19 1.60
CA ASP A 65 -8.61 4.60 1.99
C ASP A 65 -9.80 5.06 2.83
N PHE A 66 -11.03 4.79 2.37
CA PHE A 66 -12.23 5.18 3.10
C PHE A 66 -12.34 4.46 4.44
N PHE A 67 -12.03 3.16 4.46
CA PHE A 67 -12.11 2.36 5.67
C PHE A 67 -11.09 2.84 6.72
N LEU A 68 -9.80 2.93 6.37
CA LEU A 68 -8.74 3.33 7.30
C LEU A 68 -8.90 4.77 7.77
N SER A 69 -9.28 5.68 6.86
CA SER A 69 -9.58 7.05 7.24
C SER A 69 -10.74 7.15 8.24
N ARG A 70 -11.77 6.31 8.09
CA ARG A 70 -12.95 6.31 8.97
C ARG A 70 -12.69 5.62 10.31
N GLN A 71 -12.06 4.45 10.30
CA GLN A 71 -11.88 3.62 11.49
C GLN A 71 -10.66 4.03 12.31
N CYS A 72 -9.50 4.19 11.67
CA CYS A 72 -8.27 4.57 12.35
C CYS A 72 -8.11 6.09 12.49
N GLY A 73 -8.84 6.88 11.67
CA GLY A 73 -8.70 8.33 11.60
C GLY A 73 -7.45 8.80 10.88
N ALA A 74 -6.72 7.90 10.21
CA ALA A 74 -5.53 8.19 9.44
C ALA A 74 -5.82 9.10 8.23
N LYS A 75 -4.84 9.86 7.78
CA LYS A 75 -4.85 10.46 6.45
C LYS A 75 -4.51 9.37 5.44
N THR A 76 -5.26 9.28 4.33
CA THR A 76 -4.97 8.31 3.27
C THR A 76 -4.81 9.00 1.93
N ILE A 77 -3.90 8.48 1.11
CA ILE A 77 -3.62 8.92 -0.26
C ILE A 77 -3.66 7.67 -1.14
N GLY A 78 -4.69 7.56 -1.98
CA GLY A 78 -4.83 6.46 -2.92
C GLY A 78 -4.27 6.82 -4.30
N ILE A 79 -3.39 5.97 -4.85
CA ILE A 79 -2.88 6.12 -6.21
C ILE A 79 -3.57 5.11 -7.12
N GLU A 80 -4.11 5.59 -8.24
CA GLU A 80 -4.72 4.76 -9.27
C GLU A 80 -4.28 5.24 -10.66
N TYR A 81 -3.89 4.31 -11.54
CA TYR A 81 -3.46 4.66 -12.91
C TYR A 81 -4.60 4.61 -13.92
N ASP A 82 -5.61 3.74 -13.70
CA ASP A 82 -6.78 3.63 -14.57
C ASP A 82 -7.73 4.81 -14.34
N GLN A 83 -7.78 5.72 -15.30
CA GLN A 83 -8.62 6.91 -15.23
C GLN A 83 -10.11 6.59 -14.97
N ARG A 84 -10.61 5.45 -15.45
CA ARG A 84 -11.99 5.03 -15.28
C ARG A 84 -12.29 4.59 -13.86
N ILE A 85 -11.39 3.80 -13.27
CA ILE A 85 -11.49 3.35 -11.86
C ILE A 85 -11.26 4.53 -10.93
N TYR A 86 -10.27 5.37 -11.21
CA TYR A 86 -10.01 6.61 -10.47
C TYR A 86 -11.25 7.53 -10.41
N ARG A 87 -12.03 7.65 -11.50
CA ARG A 87 -13.29 8.41 -11.47
C ARG A 87 -14.29 7.85 -10.47
N SER A 88 -14.36 6.51 -10.34
CA SER A 88 -15.21 5.88 -9.32
C SER A 88 -14.74 6.19 -7.89
N ALA A 89 -13.42 6.29 -7.65
CA ALA A 89 -12.90 6.75 -6.36
C ALA A 89 -13.32 8.21 -6.07
N LEU A 90 -13.26 9.10 -7.08
CA LEU A 90 -13.72 10.48 -6.92
C LEU A 90 -15.24 10.59 -6.71
N GLU A 91 -16.05 9.74 -7.35
CA GLU A 91 -17.49 9.65 -7.09
C GLU A 91 -17.75 9.22 -5.63
N ASN A 92 -17.04 8.22 -5.15
CA ASN A 92 -17.09 7.79 -3.77
C ASN A 92 -16.64 8.90 -2.80
N GLN A 93 -15.66 9.72 -3.17
CA GLN A 93 -15.19 10.84 -2.36
C GLN A 93 -16.26 11.92 -2.16
N GLN A 94 -17.17 12.09 -3.13
CA GLN A 94 -18.28 13.05 -3.00
C GLN A 94 -19.33 12.60 -1.99
N THR A 95 -19.51 11.31 -1.79
CA THR A 95 -20.52 10.73 -0.89
C THR A 95 -19.93 10.25 0.44
N GLY A 96 -18.71 9.71 0.40
CA GLY A 96 -17.99 9.22 1.58
C GLY A 96 -17.46 10.36 2.44
N ARG A 97 -17.62 10.24 3.76
CA ARG A 97 -17.10 11.22 4.73
C ARG A 97 -15.74 10.76 5.24
N SER A 98 -14.66 11.11 4.55
CA SER A 98 -13.30 10.72 4.93
C SER A 98 -12.26 11.82 4.63
N ARG A 99 -11.02 11.58 5.08
CA ARG A 99 -9.84 12.39 4.73
C ARG A 99 -9.04 11.75 3.60
N ALA A 100 -9.67 10.88 2.81
CA ALA A 100 -9.03 10.22 1.69
C ALA A 100 -8.79 11.21 0.55
N GLU A 101 -7.57 11.21 0.03
CA GLU A 101 -7.16 11.95 -1.17
C GLU A 101 -6.87 10.91 -2.27
N PHE A 102 -7.21 11.23 -3.53
CA PHE A 102 -6.95 10.32 -4.65
C PHE A 102 -6.13 11.01 -5.72
N VAL A 103 -5.16 10.29 -6.29
CA VAL A 103 -4.24 10.79 -7.30
C VAL A 103 -4.25 9.87 -8.51
N LEU A 104 -4.51 10.44 -9.70
CA LEU A 104 -4.35 9.73 -10.96
C LEU A 104 -2.88 9.73 -11.35
N ALA A 105 -2.18 8.64 -11.08
CA ALA A 105 -0.75 8.51 -11.36
C ALA A 105 -0.34 7.05 -11.54
N ARG A 106 0.78 6.83 -12.23
CA ARG A 106 1.47 5.55 -12.22
C ARG A 106 2.31 5.44 -10.95
N ALA A 107 2.23 4.30 -10.28
CA ALA A 107 2.90 4.05 -9.00
C ALA A 107 4.43 4.29 -9.06
N GLU A 108 5.07 3.82 -10.14
CA GLU A 108 6.51 3.93 -10.37
C GLU A 108 7.01 5.35 -10.65
N SER A 109 6.08 6.28 -10.91
CA SER A 109 6.38 7.68 -11.23
C SER A 109 5.88 8.65 -10.16
N TYR A 110 5.30 8.14 -9.08
CA TYR A 110 4.76 8.97 -8.02
C TYR A 110 5.83 9.33 -7.00
N ASP A 111 6.01 10.63 -6.76
CA ASP A 111 6.91 11.13 -5.73
C ASP A 111 6.24 10.96 -4.35
N VAL A 112 6.78 10.06 -3.53
CA VAL A 112 6.21 9.72 -2.22
C VAL A 112 6.39 10.89 -1.26
N PRO A 113 5.30 11.45 -0.69
CA PRO A 113 5.39 12.51 0.31
C PRO A 113 6.21 12.10 1.52
N THR A 114 7.01 13.01 2.05
CA THR A 114 7.94 12.74 3.16
C THR A 114 7.26 12.56 4.52
N ASP A 115 5.95 12.72 4.61
CA ASP A 115 5.12 12.42 5.78
C ASP A 115 4.43 11.05 5.71
N VAL A 116 4.46 10.35 4.55
CA VAL A 116 3.94 8.98 4.41
C VAL A 116 4.76 8.03 5.27
N ASN A 117 4.08 7.29 6.15
CA ASN A 117 4.72 6.31 7.04
C ASN A 117 4.04 4.94 7.05
N ARG A 118 3.01 4.76 6.22
CA ARG A 118 2.35 3.47 5.95
C ARG A 118 2.14 3.33 4.45
N CYS A 119 2.56 2.21 3.87
CA CYS A 119 2.33 1.89 2.46
C CYS A 119 1.53 0.60 2.38
N TYR A 120 0.41 0.59 1.68
CA TYR A 120 -0.45 -0.57 1.52
C TYR A 120 -0.43 -1.07 0.07
N PHE A 121 -0.41 -2.42 -0.07
CA PHE A 121 -0.37 -3.11 -1.35
C PHE A 121 -1.27 -4.34 -1.34
N PHE A 122 -2.12 -4.48 -2.34
CA PHE A 122 -2.82 -5.72 -2.63
C PHE A 122 -2.47 -6.19 -4.05
N ASN A 123 -1.24 -6.67 -4.24
CA ASN A 123 -0.72 -7.11 -5.55
C ASN A 123 -1.14 -6.18 -6.71
N PRO A 124 -0.89 -4.88 -6.66
CA PRO A 124 -1.46 -3.97 -7.65
C PRO A 124 -0.77 -4.04 -9.02
N PHE A 125 0.46 -4.56 -9.08
CA PHE A 125 1.29 -4.56 -10.28
C PHE A 125 2.37 -5.66 -10.24
N SER A 126 3.17 -5.78 -11.30
CA SER A 126 4.27 -6.74 -11.39
C SER A 126 5.45 -6.39 -10.47
N VAL A 127 6.33 -7.36 -10.22
CA VAL A 127 7.52 -7.15 -9.39
C VAL A 127 8.49 -6.13 -9.99
N GLU A 128 8.56 -5.97 -11.33
CA GLU A 128 9.38 -4.96 -12.01
C GLU A 128 8.90 -3.54 -11.68
N ILE A 129 7.59 -3.37 -11.55
CA ILE A 129 7.02 -2.08 -11.09
C ILE A 129 7.31 -1.91 -9.60
N LEU A 130 7.18 -2.96 -8.78
CA LEU A 130 7.50 -2.90 -7.36
C LEU A 130 8.94 -2.43 -7.11
N HIS A 131 9.92 -2.88 -7.90
CA HIS A 131 11.32 -2.40 -7.80
C HIS A 131 11.41 -0.88 -7.91
N LYS A 132 10.70 -0.29 -8.89
CA LYS A 132 10.68 1.16 -9.11
C LYS A 132 9.93 1.90 -8.00
N VAL A 133 8.83 1.33 -7.52
CA VAL A 133 8.06 1.87 -6.40
C VAL A 133 8.90 1.86 -5.12
N MET A 134 9.62 0.78 -4.84
CA MET A 134 10.54 0.70 -3.70
C MET A 134 11.64 1.77 -3.77
N ALA A 135 12.20 2.03 -4.96
CA ALA A 135 13.16 3.13 -5.12
C ALA A 135 12.55 4.49 -4.74
N ARG A 136 11.29 4.79 -5.13
CA ARG A 136 10.58 6.02 -4.73
C ARG A 136 10.31 6.09 -3.22
N ILE A 137 9.97 4.99 -2.60
CA ILE A 137 9.78 4.92 -1.14
C ILE A 137 11.10 5.20 -0.44
N LEU A 138 12.20 4.58 -0.88
CA LEU A 138 13.54 4.81 -0.33
C LEU A 138 14.03 6.25 -0.55
N GLU A 139 13.79 6.86 -1.72
CA GLU A 139 14.07 8.28 -1.95
C GLU A 139 13.37 9.17 -0.92
N SER A 140 12.08 8.93 -0.66
CA SER A 140 11.31 9.65 0.37
C SER A 140 11.81 9.38 1.78
N TYR A 141 12.20 8.13 2.07
CA TYR A 141 12.76 7.72 3.34
C TYR A 141 14.10 8.43 3.62
N TYR A 142 15.02 8.45 2.65
CA TYR A 142 16.31 9.13 2.80
C TYR A 142 16.18 10.65 2.86
N ALA A 143 15.16 11.23 2.21
CA ALA A 143 14.87 12.67 2.30
C ALA A 143 14.37 13.08 3.70
N ASN A 144 13.66 12.19 4.39
CA ASN A 144 13.17 12.38 5.77
C ASN A 144 13.12 11.02 6.48
N PRO A 145 14.22 10.59 7.15
CA PRO A 145 14.29 9.30 7.83
C PRO A 145 13.22 9.18 8.93
N ARG A 146 12.38 8.17 8.80
CA ARG A 146 11.26 7.86 9.69
C ARG A 146 10.93 6.39 9.64
N GLU A 147 10.24 5.86 10.63
CA GLU A 147 9.69 4.51 10.52
C GLU A 147 8.62 4.47 9.44
N ILE A 148 8.75 3.54 8.47
CA ILE A 148 7.74 3.28 7.47
C ILE A 148 7.37 1.80 7.51
N PHE A 149 6.09 1.47 7.70
CA PHE A 149 5.60 0.11 7.49
C PHE A 149 5.06 -0.07 6.07
N LEU A 150 5.48 -1.17 5.44
CA LEU A 150 4.96 -1.63 4.17
C LEU A 150 4.10 -2.86 4.41
N LEU A 151 2.82 -2.78 4.08
CA LEU A 151 1.81 -3.79 4.35
C LEU A 151 1.38 -4.44 3.02
N PHE A 152 1.74 -5.70 2.84
CA PHE A 152 1.44 -6.45 1.63
C PHE A 152 0.37 -7.49 1.92
N TYR A 153 -0.88 -7.21 1.52
CA TYR A 153 -1.96 -8.19 1.58
C TYR A 153 -1.88 -9.14 0.39
N TYR A 154 -2.01 -10.45 0.68
CA TYR A 154 -1.98 -11.54 -0.30
C TYR A 154 -0.77 -11.49 -1.24
N PRO A 155 0.46 -11.31 -0.72
CA PRO A 155 1.63 -11.08 -1.55
C PRO A 155 1.98 -12.29 -2.42
N SER A 156 2.42 -12.03 -3.66
CA SER A 156 2.97 -13.07 -4.53
C SER A 156 4.34 -13.55 -4.02
N GLU A 157 4.73 -14.78 -4.40
CA GLU A 157 6.06 -15.31 -4.09
C GLU A 157 7.19 -14.46 -4.68
N GLU A 158 6.96 -13.81 -5.83
CA GLU A 158 7.92 -12.89 -6.45
C GLU A 158 8.12 -11.63 -5.61
N TYR A 159 7.02 -11.09 -5.05
CA TYR A 159 7.09 -9.97 -4.11
C TYR A 159 7.91 -10.32 -2.88
N ILE A 160 7.57 -11.45 -2.23
CA ILE A 160 8.27 -11.92 -1.03
C ILE A 160 9.76 -12.10 -1.32
N SER A 161 10.08 -12.80 -2.41
CA SER A 161 11.47 -13.06 -2.81
C SER A 161 12.27 -11.78 -3.02
N TYR A 162 11.65 -10.78 -3.66
CA TYR A 162 12.29 -9.48 -3.88
C TYR A 162 12.47 -8.71 -2.57
N LEU A 163 11.41 -8.56 -1.77
CA LEU A 163 11.45 -7.77 -0.54
C LEU A 163 12.49 -8.28 0.45
N MET A 164 12.71 -9.59 0.50
CA MET A 164 13.76 -10.21 1.33
C MET A 164 15.20 -9.90 0.84
N THR A 165 15.37 -9.30 -0.33
CA THR A 165 16.68 -8.90 -0.87
C THR A 165 16.97 -7.41 -0.70
N VAL A 166 16.03 -6.61 -0.21
CA VAL A 166 16.21 -5.17 0.00
C VAL A 166 16.87 -4.94 1.36
N ASP A 167 18.11 -4.49 1.35
CA ASP A 167 18.95 -4.37 2.55
C ASP A 167 18.37 -3.42 3.62
N GLU A 168 17.59 -2.41 3.21
CA GLU A 168 16.98 -1.44 4.10
C GLU A 168 15.71 -1.96 4.79
N LEU A 169 15.12 -3.06 4.29
CA LEU A 169 13.90 -3.62 4.82
C LEU A 169 14.17 -4.68 5.89
N GLU A 170 13.41 -4.60 6.96
CA GLU A 170 13.33 -5.65 7.98
C GLU A 170 11.93 -6.29 7.94
N PHE A 171 11.87 -7.63 7.96
CA PHE A 171 10.59 -8.30 8.22
C PHE A 171 10.16 -7.96 9.65
N TYR A 172 8.98 -7.39 9.79
CA TYR A 172 8.47 -6.89 11.07
C TYR A 172 7.49 -7.87 11.71
N ASP A 173 6.42 -8.25 10.98
CA ASP A 173 5.35 -9.10 11.50
C ASP A 173 4.49 -9.66 10.37
N GLU A 174 3.54 -10.52 10.74
CA GLU A 174 2.54 -11.10 9.84
C GLU A 174 1.16 -11.08 10.51
N ILE A 175 0.13 -10.66 9.77
CA ILE A 175 -1.26 -10.77 10.17
C ILE A 175 -1.88 -11.91 9.37
N GLU A 176 -2.14 -13.04 10.01
CA GLU A 176 -2.83 -14.19 9.41
C GLU A 176 -4.31 -13.86 9.18
N CYS A 177 -4.84 -14.22 8.00
CA CYS A 177 -6.23 -14.03 7.60
C CYS A 177 -6.85 -15.30 7.02
N ASP A 178 -6.15 -16.43 6.99
CA ASP A 178 -6.59 -17.69 6.39
C ASP A 178 -7.85 -18.27 7.06
N ASP A 179 -8.04 -18.02 8.35
CA ASP A 179 -9.24 -18.39 9.11
C ASP A 179 -10.51 -17.63 8.68
N LEU A 180 -10.35 -16.47 8.02
CA LEU A 180 -11.46 -15.69 7.45
C LEU A 180 -11.99 -16.29 6.13
N PHE A 181 -11.23 -17.21 5.54
CA PHE A 181 -11.50 -17.84 4.25
C PHE A 181 -11.43 -19.38 4.36
N THR A 182 -11.22 -20.06 3.26
CA THR A 182 -11.19 -21.53 3.23
C THR A 182 -9.82 -22.15 3.56
N GLY A 183 -8.94 -21.41 4.24
CA GLY A 183 -7.62 -21.87 4.64
C GLY A 183 -6.55 -21.71 3.55
N ASP A 184 -6.65 -20.71 2.68
CA ASP A 184 -5.56 -20.32 1.77
C ASP A 184 -4.46 -19.62 2.57
N PRO A 185 -3.24 -20.18 2.71
CA PRO A 185 -2.17 -19.57 3.51
C PRO A 185 -1.61 -18.28 2.92
N ARG A 186 -2.01 -17.89 1.72
CA ARG A 186 -1.67 -16.60 1.13
C ARG A 186 -2.56 -15.46 1.66
N GLU A 187 -3.68 -15.82 2.29
CA GLU A 187 -4.57 -14.86 2.96
C GLU A 187 -3.91 -14.35 4.24
N ARG A 188 -3.02 -13.38 4.06
CA ARG A 188 -2.24 -12.76 5.12
C ARG A 188 -1.75 -11.39 4.69
N ILE A 189 -1.39 -10.56 5.67
CA ILE A 189 -0.68 -9.31 5.44
C ILE A 189 0.74 -9.48 5.96
N LEU A 190 1.74 -9.46 5.07
CA LEU A 190 3.13 -9.37 5.48
C LEU A 190 3.51 -7.92 5.72
N ILE A 191 4.23 -7.68 6.81
CA ILE A 191 4.64 -6.35 7.22
C ILE A 191 6.16 -6.29 7.23
N PHE A 192 6.69 -5.36 6.42
CA PHE A 192 8.09 -4.99 6.44
C PHE A 192 8.23 -3.58 7.00
N SER A 193 9.37 -3.27 7.59
CA SER A 193 9.67 -1.94 8.11
C SER A 193 10.94 -1.37 7.53
N LEU A 194 10.93 -0.05 7.30
CA LEU A 194 12.11 0.78 7.22
C LEU A 194 12.26 1.44 8.60
N PRO A 195 13.28 1.10 9.39
CA PRO A 195 13.42 1.61 10.75
C PRO A 195 13.78 3.09 10.77
N GLN A 196 13.38 3.81 11.81
CA GLN A 196 13.69 5.24 11.95
C GLN A 196 15.18 5.55 11.96
N ASN A 197 16.03 4.60 12.38
CA ASN A 197 17.47 4.76 12.52
C ASN A 197 18.22 3.63 11.83
N LEU A 198 18.44 3.72 10.52
CA LEU A 198 19.40 2.85 9.82
C LEU A 198 20.87 3.13 10.19
N PHE A 199 21.17 4.19 10.95
CA PHE A 199 22.54 4.70 11.16
C PHE A 199 23.02 4.69 12.61
N VAL A 200 22.50 3.81 13.48
CA VAL A 200 23.07 3.60 14.83
C VAL A 200 23.81 2.27 14.89
N GLY A 201 24.78 2.12 14.00
CA GLY A 201 25.88 1.17 14.12
C GLY A 201 27.19 1.96 14.15
N ASP A 202 28.08 1.65 15.08
CA ASP A 202 29.40 2.28 15.24
C ASP A 202 30.21 2.27 13.91
N GLY A 203 30.14 3.35 13.18
CA GLY A 203 30.90 3.55 11.95
C GLY A 203 30.10 4.35 10.92
N ALA A 204 30.22 5.67 11.01
CA ALA A 204 29.74 6.55 9.93
C ALA A 204 30.41 6.13 8.61
N LEU A 205 29.68 5.41 7.77
CA LEU A 205 30.00 5.37 6.35
C LEU A 205 29.38 6.62 5.74
N ASP A 206 30.19 7.68 5.63
CA ASP A 206 29.97 8.78 4.70
C ASP A 206 29.93 8.18 3.28
N VAL A 207 28.79 7.68 2.86
CA VAL A 207 28.56 7.32 1.47
C VAL A 207 27.89 8.53 0.84
N PRO A 208 28.57 9.28 -0.03
CA PRO A 208 27.99 10.42 -0.71
C PRO A 208 26.80 9.96 -1.55
N PHE A 209 25.69 10.67 -1.47
CA PHE A 209 24.42 10.47 -2.17
C PHE A 209 24.54 10.24 -3.69
N GLU A 210 25.68 10.59 -4.28
CA GLU A 210 25.97 10.44 -5.71
C GLU A 210 26.19 8.98 -6.17
N ASN A 211 26.41 8.04 -5.25
CA ASN A 211 26.70 6.65 -5.63
C ASN A 211 25.44 5.77 -5.73
N VAL A 212 24.32 6.16 -5.10
CA VAL A 212 23.05 5.40 -5.17
C VAL A 212 22.34 5.62 -6.51
N LEU A 213 22.52 6.79 -7.13
CA LEU A 213 21.90 7.13 -8.43
C LEU A 213 22.63 6.52 -9.64
N ASN A 214 23.82 5.97 -9.47
CA ASN A 214 24.59 5.39 -10.59
C ASN A 214 24.29 3.91 -10.86
N LEU A 215 23.57 3.23 -9.99
CA LEU A 215 23.15 1.84 -10.23
C LEU A 215 21.92 1.72 -11.15
N SER A 216 21.18 2.81 -11.37
CA SER A 216 20.02 2.83 -12.27
C SER A 216 20.31 3.30 -13.70
N LYS A 217 21.58 3.58 -14.04
CA LYS A 217 21.98 4.07 -15.39
C LYS A 217 22.89 3.12 -16.16
N ALA A 218 23.08 1.91 -15.67
CA ALA A 218 23.81 0.86 -16.37
C ALA A 218 22.83 -0.26 -16.74
N GLU A 219 22.11 -0.08 -17.84
CA GLU A 219 21.67 -0.98 -18.91
C GLU A 219 20.55 -0.34 -19.72
#